data_aed56588b86d1f127d720a0d5c2e8e8f
#
_entry.id   aed56588b86d1f127d720a0d5c2e8e8f
#
_cell.length_a   1.000
_cell.length_b   1.000
_cell.length_c   1.000
_cell.angle_alpha   90.00
_cell.angle_beta   90.00
_cell.angle_gamma   90.00
#
_symmetry.space_group_name_H-M   'P 1'
#
loop_
_entity.id
_entity.type
_entity.pdbx_description
1 polymer ?
#
loop_
_entity_poly.entity_id
_entity_poly.type
_entity_poly.pdbx_seq_one_letter_code
_entity_poly.pdbx_strand_id
1 'polypeptide(L)'
;MGRHTATCNECGHQETSYNSCRNRHCPKCQYTKQILRVDKLEQKLLPTRYFHVVFTVPEFVNRLFYLNQQICYDLLFESSAEAIRKTTSNPEFLGAQTGCLSILHTWGQSLTYHPHIHCLVPAGGLSPDEVEWIRSSNKFFVPVKALSKIFRAIFVRKLLAAIVKCELKIPDKDNLIYNDHQHLKSLCYKTDWNVNIKKTFKGAGQVVKYLGRYTHSPRWIIKVVA
;
A
#
# COMPACT_ATOMS: atom_id res chain seq x y z
N MET A 1 -3.89 28.00 21.45
CA MET A 1 -4.42 26.67 21.81
C MET A 1 -4.63 26.64 23.32
N GLY A 2 -5.76 26.10 23.80
CA GLY A 2 -6.07 26.02 25.23
C GLY A 2 -5.25 24.96 25.95
N ARG A 3 -5.24 25.06 27.29
CA ARG A 3 -4.60 24.10 28.20
C ARG A 3 -5.55 23.75 29.34
N HIS A 4 -5.39 22.60 29.93
CA HIS A 4 -6.01 22.18 31.18
C HIS A 4 -4.91 21.99 32.21
N THR A 5 -5.14 22.47 33.42
CA THR A 5 -4.26 22.22 34.56
C THR A 5 -5.03 21.35 35.56
N ALA A 6 -4.52 20.18 35.84
CA ALA A 6 -5.01 19.31 36.90
C ALA A 6 -4.15 19.55 38.16
N THR A 7 -4.79 19.71 39.31
CA THR A 7 -4.09 19.86 40.59
C THR A 7 -4.42 18.68 41.48
N CYS A 8 -3.41 18.02 42.02
CA CYS A 8 -3.60 16.94 42.98
C CYS A 8 -4.16 17.51 44.30
N ASN A 9 -5.26 16.95 44.76
CA ASN A 9 -5.92 17.41 45.97
C ASN A 9 -5.14 17.07 47.25
N GLU A 10 -4.22 16.09 47.19
CA GLU A 10 -3.45 15.65 48.34
C GLU A 10 -2.12 16.41 48.50
N CYS A 11 -1.37 16.59 47.40
CA CYS A 11 -0.02 17.18 47.47
C CYS A 11 0.11 18.53 46.73
N GLY A 12 -0.96 19.05 46.13
CA GLY A 12 -0.94 20.29 45.38
C GLY A 12 -0.16 20.29 44.07
N HIS A 13 0.38 19.14 43.65
CA HIS A 13 1.11 19.01 42.40
C HIS A 13 0.22 19.41 41.21
N GLN A 14 0.76 20.22 40.31
CA GLN A 14 0.06 20.67 39.11
C GLN A 14 0.64 20.06 37.87
N GLU A 15 -0.21 19.45 37.06
CA GLU A 15 0.13 18.93 35.72
C GLU A 15 -0.65 19.69 34.66
N THR A 16 0.07 20.28 33.70
CA THR A 16 -0.54 20.98 32.57
C THR A 16 -0.55 20.15 31.31
N SER A 17 -1.73 19.88 30.79
CA SER A 17 -1.92 19.25 29.48
C SER A 17 -2.50 20.26 28.49
N TYR A 18 -1.97 20.21 27.25
CA TYR A 18 -2.41 21.09 26.19
C TYR A 18 -3.50 20.43 25.35
N ASN A 19 -4.50 21.20 24.95
CA ASN A 19 -5.55 20.75 24.05
C ASN A 19 -4.96 20.31 22.70
N SER A 20 -5.63 19.35 22.06
CA SER A 20 -5.27 18.94 20.71
C SER A 20 -5.29 20.11 19.74
N CYS A 21 -4.21 20.30 18.97
CA CYS A 21 -4.17 21.30 17.91
C CYS A 21 -5.08 20.95 16.73
N ARG A 22 -5.69 19.76 16.73
CA ARG A 22 -6.52 19.19 15.66
C ARG A 22 -5.84 19.14 14.28
N ASN A 23 -4.55 19.48 14.23
CA ASN A 23 -3.82 19.44 12.98
C ASN A 23 -3.57 17.98 12.58
N ARG A 24 -3.96 17.64 11.36
CA ARG A 24 -3.81 16.30 10.80
C ARG A 24 -2.35 15.84 10.62
N HIS A 25 -1.41 16.77 10.62
CA HIS A 25 0.03 16.49 10.51
C HIS A 25 0.75 16.48 11.86
N CYS A 26 0.08 16.83 12.95
CA CYS A 26 0.70 16.86 14.28
C CYS A 26 0.93 15.43 14.79
N PRO A 27 2.19 15.00 15.00
CA PRO A 27 2.48 13.63 15.46
C PRO A 27 1.89 13.38 16.86
N LYS A 28 1.90 14.37 17.74
CA LYS A 28 1.31 14.26 19.08
C LYS A 28 -0.20 14.04 19.04
N CYS A 29 -0.93 14.85 18.29
CA CYS A 29 -2.39 14.77 18.21
C CYS A 29 -2.90 13.56 17.42
N GLN A 30 -2.09 13.02 16.51
CA GLN A 30 -2.46 11.86 15.71
C GLN A 30 -1.99 10.53 16.34
N TYR A 31 -1.15 10.56 17.39
CA TYR A 31 -0.57 9.36 18.00
C TYR A 31 -1.63 8.37 18.49
N THR A 32 -2.60 8.81 19.27
CA THR A 32 -3.70 7.95 19.75
C THR A 32 -4.50 7.34 18.60
N LYS A 33 -4.81 8.16 17.57
CA LYS A 33 -5.52 7.67 16.39
C LYS A 33 -4.71 6.62 15.62
N GLN A 34 -3.40 6.80 15.57
CA GLN A 34 -2.49 5.84 14.96
C GLN A 34 -2.50 4.51 15.71
N ILE A 35 -2.35 4.53 17.03
CA ILE A 35 -2.39 3.32 17.85
C ILE A 35 -3.70 2.57 17.62
N LEU A 36 -4.84 3.25 17.75
CA LEU A 36 -6.16 2.64 17.56
C LEU A 36 -6.34 2.03 16.16
N ARG A 37 -5.75 2.64 15.12
CA ARG A 37 -5.77 2.06 13.77
C ARG A 37 -4.90 0.82 13.67
N VAL A 38 -3.70 0.86 14.24
CA VAL A 38 -2.79 -0.29 14.26
C VAL A 38 -3.43 -1.46 14.99
N ASP A 39 -4.01 -1.24 16.17
CA ASP A 39 -4.69 -2.27 16.96
C ASP A 39 -5.86 -2.90 16.19
N LYS A 40 -6.69 -2.07 15.55
CA LYS A 40 -7.79 -2.57 14.70
C LYS A 40 -7.30 -3.40 13.51
N LEU A 41 -6.13 -3.08 12.97
CA LEU A 41 -5.54 -3.86 11.87
C LEU A 41 -4.94 -5.16 12.39
N GLU A 42 -4.27 -5.13 13.54
CA GLU A 42 -3.72 -6.33 14.17
C GLU A 42 -4.81 -7.36 14.48
N GLN A 43 -5.97 -6.91 14.97
CA GLN A 43 -7.13 -7.79 15.23
C GLN A 43 -7.70 -8.46 13.97
N LYS A 44 -7.45 -7.91 12.80
CA LYS A 44 -7.89 -8.49 11.51
C LYS A 44 -6.86 -9.43 10.88
N LEU A 45 -5.68 -9.55 11.48
CA LEU A 45 -4.66 -10.44 10.96
C LEU A 45 -5.01 -11.89 11.30
N LEU A 46 -4.89 -12.75 10.29
CA LEU A 46 -5.02 -14.19 10.48
C LEU A 46 -3.81 -14.73 11.27
N PRO A 47 -3.98 -15.78 12.08
CA PRO A 47 -2.90 -16.42 12.84
C PRO A 47 -1.99 -17.26 11.91
N THR A 48 -1.43 -16.63 10.89
CA THR A 48 -0.54 -17.25 9.91
C THR A 48 0.69 -16.38 9.67
N ARG A 49 1.67 -16.92 8.98
CA ARG A 49 2.80 -16.14 8.50
C ARG A 49 2.35 -15.20 7.37
N TYR A 50 3.14 -14.17 7.15
CA TYR A 50 2.87 -13.20 6.11
C TYR A 50 4.10 -12.96 5.24
N PHE A 51 3.86 -12.52 4.02
CA PHE A 51 4.85 -11.92 3.14
C PHE A 51 4.58 -10.42 3.02
N HIS A 52 5.65 -9.66 3.03
CA HIS A 52 5.64 -8.24 2.76
C HIS A 52 6.03 -8.04 1.31
N VAL A 53 5.07 -7.61 0.50
CA VAL A 53 5.24 -7.36 -0.93
C VAL A 53 5.18 -5.86 -1.17
N VAL A 54 6.16 -5.33 -1.91
CA VAL A 54 6.20 -3.91 -2.27
C VAL A 54 6.10 -3.78 -3.78
N PHE A 55 5.16 -2.98 -4.25
CA PHE A 55 5.00 -2.64 -5.66
C PHE A 55 5.36 -1.17 -5.89
N THR A 56 6.25 -0.93 -6.82
CA THR A 56 6.72 0.41 -7.18
C THR A 56 6.46 0.67 -8.65
N VAL A 57 5.96 1.87 -8.96
CA VAL A 57 5.80 2.33 -10.34
C VAL A 57 7.06 3.00 -10.84
N PRO A 58 7.34 3.00 -12.16
CA PRO A 58 8.47 3.71 -12.73
C PRO A 58 8.41 5.22 -12.49
N GLU A 59 9.57 5.86 -12.38
CA GLU A 59 9.67 7.29 -12.04
C GLU A 59 8.96 8.21 -13.04
N PHE A 60 8.96 7.87 -14.32
CA PHE A 60 8.35 8.71 -15.35
C PHE A 60 6.84 8.91 -15.16
N VAL A 61 6.13 8.02 -14.43
CA VAL A 61 4.71 8.21 -14.11
C VAL A 61 4.47 9.05 -12.85
N ASN A 62 5.51 9.39 -12.08
CA ASN A 62 5.35 10.09 -10.80
C ASN A 62 4.63 11.44 -10.96
N ARG A 63 4.92 12.16 -12.04
CA ARG A 63 4.27 13.45 -12.31
C ARG A 63 2.79 13.30 -12.59
N LEU A 64 2.41 12.29 -13.37
CA LEU A 64 1.01 11.95 -13.60
C LEU A 64 0.30 11.61 -12.29
N PHE A 65 0.95 10.82 -11.43
CA PHE A 65 0.44 10.50 -10.08
C PHE A 65 0.25 11.74 -9.23
N TYR A 66 1.19 12.68 -9.27
CA TYR A 66 1.12 13.91 -8.47
C TYR A 66 -0.09 14.76 -8.85
N LEU A 67 -0.40 14.88 -10.14
CA LEU A 67 -1.54 15.64 -10.65
C LEU A 67 -2.89 14.93 -10.45
N ASN A 68 -2.89 13.58 -10.41
CA ASN A 68 -4.10 12.75 -10.39
C ASN A 68 -4.11 11.77 -9.20
N GLN A 69 -3.81 12.25 -8.00
CA GLN A 69 -3.53 11.41 -6.84
C GLN A 69 -4.61 10.37 -6.58
N GLN A 70 -5.88 10.76 -6.56
CA GLN A 70 -6.97 9.83 -6.25
C GLN A 70 -7.03 8.68 -7.25
N ILE A 71 -7.13 8.99 -8.52
CA ILE A 71 -7.28 7.99 -9.60
C ILE A 71 -6.02 7.10 -9.68
N CYS A 72 -4.84 7.71 -9.71
CA CYS A 72 -3.58 6.95 -9.82
C CYS A 72 -3.30 6.07 -8.61
N TYR A 73 -3.67 6.51 -7.41
CA TYR A 73 -3.56 5.67 -6.21
C TYR A 73 -4.56 4.51 -6.24
N ASP A 74 -5.80 4.74 -6.67
CA ASP A 74 -6.78 3.68 -6.84
C ASP A 74 -6.32 2.66 -7.90
N LEU A 75 -5.79 3.12 -9.03
CA LEU A 75 -5.17 2.24 -10.04
C LEU A 75 -4.04 1.39 -9.44
N LEU A 76 -3.20 1.98 -8.60
CA LEU A 76 -2.09 1.28 -7.97
C LEU A 76 -2.58 0.23 -6.96
N PHE A 77 -3.58 0.55 -6.12
CA PHE A 77 -4.22 -0.40 -5.20
C PHE A 77 -4.84 -1.57 -5.95
N GLU A 78 -5.67 -1.29 -6.94
CA GLU A 78 -6.36 -2.32 -7.71
C GLU A 78 -5.40 -3.20 -8.48
N SER A 79 -4.38 -2.61 -9.12
CA SER A 79 -3.43 -3.38 -9.91
C SER A 79 -2.56 -4.28 -9.06
N SER A 80 -2.13 -3.82 -7.89
CA SER A 80 -1.34 -4.64 -6.95
C SER A 80 -2.17 -5.80 -6.39
N ALA A 81 -3.40 -5.55 -5.98
CA ALA A 81 -4.30 -6.57 -5.47
C ALA A 81 -4.68 -7.60 -6.55
N GLU A 82 -5.03 -7.14 -7.75
CA GLU A 82 -5.34 -8.03 -8.89
C GLU A 82 -4.11 -8.87 -9.27
N ALA A 83 -2.90 -8.30 -9.25
CA ALA A 83 -1.68 -9.02 -9.54
C ALA A 83 -1.41 -10.12 -8.51
N ILE A 84 -1.58 -9.84 -7.22
CA ILE A 84 -1.46 -10.83 -6.15
C ILE A 84 -2.46 -11.95 -6.39
N ARG A 85 -3.76 -11.64 -6.54
CA ARG A 85 -4.81 -12.65 -6.75
C ARG A 85 -4.53 -13.54 -7.97
N LYS A 86 -4.24 -12.94 -9.13
CA LYS A 86 -3.94 -13.71 -10.35
C LYS A 86 -2.73 -14.63 -10.20
N THR A 87 -1.71 -14.17 -9.49
CA THR A 87 -0.50 -14.97 -9.31
C THR A 87 -0.75 -16.08 -8.30
N THR A 88 -1.43 -15.80 -7.20
CA THR A 88 -1.69 -16.82 -6.16
C THR A 88 -2.74 -17.85 -6.58
N SER A 89 -3.72 -17.46 -7.37
CA SER A 89 -4.72 -18.40 -7.90
C SER A 89 -4.16 -19.39 -8.94
N ASN A 90 -2.98 -19.10 -9.50
CA ASN A 90 -2.36 -20.04 -10.45
C ASN A 90 -1.88 -21.29 -9.71
N PRO A 91 -2.35 -22.51 -10.11
CA PRO A 91 -1.95 -23.78 -9.50
C PRO A 91 -0.44 -24.06 -9.57
N GLU A 92 0.26 -23.52 -10.58
CA GLU A 92 1.72 -23.64 -10.69
C GLU A 92 2.46 -22.89 -9.56
N PHE A 93 1.82 -21.95 -8.86
CA PHE A 93 2.43 -21.17 -7.78
C PHE A 93 1.84 -21.54 -6.41
N LEU A 94 0.65 -21.06 -6.10
CA LEU A 94 -0.02 -21.36 -4.83
C LEU A 94 -1.31 -22.14 -5.02
N GLY A 95 -2.05 -21.89 -6.09
CA GLY A 95 -3.35 -22.53 -6.34
C GLY A 95 -4.44 -22.14 -5.35
N ALA A 96 -4.34 -20.94 -4.74
CA ALA A 96 -5.25 -20.50 -3.68
C ALA A 96 -5.68 -19.05 -3.86
N GLN A 97 -6.88 -18.76 -3.38
CA GLN A 97 -7.40 -17.40 -3.28
C GLN A 97 -6.86 -16.75 -2.01
N THR A 98 -6.17 -15.64 -2.16
CA THR A 98 -5.62 -14.88 -1.02
C THR A 98 -6.01 -13.41 -1.09
N GLY A 99 -6.22 -12.81 0.08
CA GLY A 99 -6.39 -11.38 0.22
C GLY A 99 -5.08 -10.68 0.59
N CYS A 100 -5.12 -9.37 0.68
CA CYS A 100 -3.99 -8.60 1.19
C CYS A 100 -4.44 -7.33 1.93
N LEU A 101 -3.63 -6.91 2.90
CA LEU A 101 -3.71 -5.59 3.51
C LEU A 101 -2.73 -4.68 2.78
N SER A 102 -3.24 -3.65 2.12
CA SER A 102 -2.44 -2.74 1.30
C SER A 102 -2.34 -1.35 1.92
N ILE A 103 -1.13 -0.80 1.96
CA ILE A 103 -0.80 0.50 2.55
C ILE A 103 0.00 1.30 1.53
N LEU A 104 -0.51 2.47 1.16
CA LEU A 104 0.15 3.38 0.23
C LEU A 104 1.22 4.21 0.94
N HIS A 105 2.41 4.28 0.36
CA HIS A 105 3.46 5.24 0.67
C HIS A 105 3.71 6.14 -0.54
N THR A 106 3.93 7.43 -0.31
CA THR A 106 4.14 8.41 -1.39
C THR A 106 5.51 9.06 -1.38
N TRP A 107 6.37 8.70 -0.41
CA TRP A 107 7.70 9.28 -0.24
C TRP A 107 8.74 8.19 -0.05
N GLY A 108 9.88 8.34 -0.72
CA GLY A 108 11.06 7.53 -0.50
C GLY A 108 11.84 7.97 0.75
N GLN A 109 12.94 7.28 1.07
CA GLN A 109 13.82 7.64 2.21
C GLN A 109 14.43 9.03 2.08
N SER A 110 14.67 9.49 0.86
CA SER A 110 15.18 10.82 0.51
C SER A 110 14.10 11.90 0.49
N LEU A 111 12.89 11.63 0.99
CA LEU A 111 11.72 12.52 0.93
C LEU A 111 11.29 12.93 -0.49
N THR A 112 11.79 12.26 -1.51
CA THR A 112 11.33 12.43 -2.88
C THR A 112 9.97 11.77 -3.08
N TYR A 113 9.13 12.35 -3.93
CA TYR A 113 7.84 11.78 -4.26
C TYR A 113 8.02 10.46 -5.02
N HIS A 114 7.59 9.37 -4.39
CA HIS A 114 7.81 8.01 -4.86
C HIS A 114 6.65 7.10 -4.44
N PRO A 115 5.52 7.13 -5.18
CA PRO A 115 4.36 6.33 -4.83
C PRO A 115 4.65 4.83 -4.97
N HIS A 116 4.38 4.10 -3.90
CA HIS A 116 4.53 2.65 -3.84
C HIS A 116 3.56 2.06 -2.82
N ILE A 117 3.21 0.80 -3.00
CA ILE A 117 2.29 0.09 -2.12
C ILE A 117 3.02 -1.03 -1.38
N HIS A 118 2.83 -1.06 -0.07
CA HIS A 118 3.17 -2.18 0.78
C HIS A 118 1.95 -3.07 0.96
N CYS A 119 2.08 -4.33 0.59
CA CYS A 119 1.05 -5.35 0.78
C CYS A 119 1.50 -6.37 1.81
N LEU A 120 0.69 -6.62 2.83
CA LEU A 120 0.83 -7.76 3.72
C LEU A 120 -0.08 -8.88 3.20
N VAL A 121 0.53 -9.96 2.75
CA VAL A 121 -0.17 -11.10 2.14
C VAL A 121 0.00 -12.31 3.03
N PRO A 122 -1.09 -12.99 3.44
CA PRO A 122 -1.00 -14.24 4.20
C PRO A 122 -0.18 -15.29 3.45
N ALA A 123 0.56 -16.11 4.19
CA ALA A 123 1.33 -17.21 3.62
C ALA A 123 0.45 -18.42 3.28
N GLY A 124 -0.59 -18.19 2.52
CA GLY A 124 -1.58 -19.15 2.09
C GLY A 124 -2.85 -18.45 1.61
N GLY A 125 -3.87 -19.22 1.31
CA GLY A 125 -5.18 -18.77 0.90
C GLY A 125 -6.19 -19.91 0.94
N LEU A 126 -7.44 -19.61 0.64
CA LEU A 126 -8.49 -20.61 0.50
C LEU A 126 -8.36 -21.35 -0.84
N SER A 127 -8.61 -22.62 -0.83
CA SER A 127 -8.78 -23.42 -2.05
C SER A 127 -9.88 -22.81 -2.95
N PRO A 128 -9.90 -23.12 -4.26
CA PRO A 128 -10.91 -22.57 -5.18
C PRO A 128 -12.35 -22.87 -4.77
N ASP A 129 -12.58 -23.98 -4.05
CA ASP A 129 -13.87 -24.38 -3.48
C ASP A 129 -14.13 -23.81 -2.06
N GLU A 130 -13.20 -23.01 -1.54
CA GLU A 130 -13.25 -22.32 -0.24
C GLU A 130 -13.32 -23.26 0.99
N VAL A 131 -12.99 -24.55 0.83
CA VAL A 131 -13.10 -25.57 1.89
C VAL A 131 -11.83 -25.67 2.70
N GLU A 132 -10.64 -25.55 2.05
CA GLU A 132 -9.36 -25.79 2.67
C GLU A 132 -8.43 -24.58 2.65
N TRP A 133 -7.55 -24.49 3.66
CA TRP A 133 -6.47 -23.51 3.69
C TRP A 133 -5.19 -24.10 3.08
N ILE A 134 -4.85 -23.65 1.88
CA ILE A 134 -3.61 -24.01 1.19
C ILE A 134 -2.46 -23.14 1.71
N ARG A 135 -1.43 -23.75 2.26
CA ARG A 135 -0.26 -23.03 2.80
C ARG A 135 0.81 -22.86 1.74
N SER A 136 1.39 -21.66 1.68
CA SER A 136 2.59 -21.45 0.87
C SER A 136 3.82 -22.11 1.50
N SER A 137 4.83 -22.38 0.67
CA SER A 137 6.12 -22.88 1.15
C SER A 137 6.76 -21.90 2.16
N ASN A 138 7.60 -22.45 3.05
CA ASN A 138 8.31 -21.64 4.05
C ASN A 138 9.34 -20.67 3.43
N LYS A 139 9.83 -20.98 2.24
CA LYS A 139 10.93 -20.25 1.60
C LYS A 139 10.47 -19.37 0.45
N PHE A 140 9.29 -19.66 -0.08
CA PHE A 140 8.84 -19.11 -1.35
C PHE A 140 7.33 -18.83 -1.33
N PHE A 141 6.93 -17.67 -1.83
CA PHE A 141 5.53 -17.27 -1.98
C PHE A 141 5.08 -17.43 -3.42
N VAL A 142 5.58 -16.57 -4.29
CA VAL A 142 5.35 -16.57 -5.73
C VAL A 142 6.59 -16.01 -6.45
N PRO A 143 6.83 -16.35 -7.73
CA PRO A 143 7.96 -15.81 -8.46
C PRO A 143 7.87 -14.30 -8.61
N VAL A 144 8.85 -13.55 -8.09
CA VAL A 144 8.89 -12.07 -8.15
C VAL A 144 8.80 -11.58 -9.59
N LYS A 145 9.53 -12.22 -10.51
CA LYS A 145 9.51 -11.85 -11.94
C LYS A 145 8.13 -12.04 -12.59
N ALA A 146 7.42 -13.12 -12.23
CA ALA A 146 6.06 -13.35 -12.72
C ALA A 146 5.10 -12.28 -12.17
N LEU A 147 5.14 -12.05 -10.86
CA LEU A 147 4.31 -11.03 -10.19
C LEU A 147 4.54 -9.63 -10.77
N SER A 148 5.81 -9.26 -11.01
CA SER A 148 6.17 -7.96 -11.61
C SER A 148 5.60 -7.81 -13.04
N LYS A 149 5.72 -8.84 -13.88
CA LYS A 149 5.16 -8.81 -15.23
C LYS A 149 3.63 -8.71 -15.23
N ILE A 150 2.97 -9.46 -14.35
CA ILE A 150 1.50 -9.43 -14.20
C ILE A 150 1.05 -8.06 -13.70
N PHE A 151 1.69 -7.52 -12.66
CA PHE A 151 1.41 -6.20 -12.13
C PHE A 151 1.54 -5.12 -13.21
N ARG A 152 2.66 -5.10 -13.95
CA ARG A 152 2.88 -4.17 -15.06
C ARG A 152 1.76 -4.26 -16.09
N ALA A 153 1.42 -5.46 -16.55
CA ALA A 153 0.40 -5.64 -17.58
C ALA A 153 -0.98 -5.12 -17.12
N ILE A 154 -1.36 -5.40 -15.87
CA ILE A 154 -2.63 -4.94 -15.29
C ILE A 154 -2.62 -3.41 -15.16
N PHE A 155 -1.57 -2.85 -14.59
CA PHE A 155 -1.46 -1.42 -14.36
C PHE A 155 -1.49 -0.63 -15.67
N VAL A 156 -0.71 -1.04 -16.68
CA VAL A 156 -0.66 -0.39 -18.00
C VAL A 156 -2.02 -0.45 -18.68
N ARG A 157 -2.70 -1.59 -18.65
CA ARG A 157 -4.05 -1.72 -19.20
C ARG A 157 -5.03 -0.74 -18.55
N LYS A 158 -5.03 -0.66 -17.21
CA LYS A 158 -5.93 0.24 -16.47
C LYS A 158 -5.56 1.70 -16.69
N LEU A 159 -4.27 2.04 -16.72
CA LEU A 159 -3.80 3.39 -17.00
C LEU A 159 -4.23 3.88 -18.37
N LEU A 160 -4.04 3.07 -19.41
CA LEU A 160 -4.48 3.41 -20.77
C LEU A 160 -5.99 3.58 -20.84
N ALA A 161 -6.76 2.74 -20.17
CA ALA A 161 -8.22 2.88 -20.09
C ALA A 161 -8.64 4.21 -19.43
N ALA A 162 -7.98 4.64 -18.35
CA ALA A 162 -8.24 5.91 -17.69
C ALA A 162 -7.86 7.12 -18.58
N ILE A 163 -6.79 7.02 -19.37
CA ILE A 163 -6.39 8.05 -20.33
C ILE A 163 -7.46 8.17 -21.43
N VAL A 164 -7.88 7.05 -22.02
CA VAL A 164 -8.90 7.03 -23.09
C VAL A 164 -10.22 7.64 -22.62
N LYS A 165 -10.59 7.42 -21.37
CA LYS A 165 -11.80 8.00 -20.77
C LYS A 165 -11.65 9.48 -20.38
N CYS A 166 -10.50 10.09 -20.63
CA CYS A 166 -10.18 11.47 -20.24
C CYS A 166 -10.34 11.73 -18.73
N GLU A 167 -10.14 10.70 -17.89
CA GLU A 167 -10.24 10.80 -16.44
C GLU A 167 -9.01 11.46 -15.80
N LEU A 168 -7.89 11.57 -16.56
CA LEU A 168 -6.60 12.04 -16.06
C LEU A 168 -6.23 13.40 -16.65
N LYS A 169 -5.70 14.26 -15.77
CA LYS A 169 -5.00 15.50 -16.17
C LYS A 169 -3.60 15.14 -16.64
N ILE A 170 -3.33 15.31 -17.93
CA ILE A 170 -2.02 15.02 -18.51
C ILE A 170 -1.08 16.20 -18.26
N PRO A 171 0.17 15.97 -17.76
CA PRO A 171 1.15 17.03 -17.58
C PRO A 171 1.60 17.61 -18.92
N ASP A 172 1.62 18.94 -19.07
CA ASP A 172 1.97 19.61 -20.34
C ASP A 172 3.34 19.19 -20.89
N LYS A 173 4.33 19.02 -20.00
CA LYS A 173 5.69 18.58 -20.38
C LYS A 173 5.77 17.16 -20.91
N ASP A 174 4.80 16.31 -20.52
CA ASP A 174 4.80 14.88 -20.84
C ASP A 174 3.69 14.52 -21.83
N ASN A 175 3.05 15.54 -22.42
CA ASN A 175 1.88 15.37 -23.27
C ASN A 175 2.14 14.41 -24.44
N LEU A 176 3.32 14.48 -25.07
CA LEU A 176 3.73 13.59 -26.16
C LEU A 176 3.81 12.12 -25.72
N ILE A 177 4.21 11.86 -24.48
CA ILE A 177 4.32 10.49 -23.95
C ILE A 177 2.94 9.89 -23.72
N TYR A 178 2.02 10.66 -23.12
CA TYR A 178 0.70 10.15 -22.72
C TYR A 178 -0.35 10.17 -23.82
N ASN A 179 -0.20 11.02 -24.85
CA ASN A 179 -1.11 11.07 -26.01
C ASN A 179 -0.81 9.98 -27.02
N ASP A 180 0.44 9.50 -27.11
CA ASP A 180 0.79 8.33 -27.90
C ASP A 180 0.70 7.06 -27.05
N HIS A 181 -0.44 6.40 -27.11
CA HIS A 181 -0.71 5.17 -26.34
C HIS A 181 0.27 4.03 -26.67
N GLN A 182 0.74 3.94 -27.93
CA GLN A 182 1.70 2.93 -28.34
C GLN A 182 3.09 3.24 -27.77
N HIS A 183 3.49 4.49 -27.80
CA HIS A 183 4.73 4.95 -27.21
C HIS A 183 4.73 4.72 -25.68
N LEU A 184 3.67 5.15 -24.98
CA LEU A 184 3.51 4.94 -23.53
C LEU A 184 3.57 3.47 -23.18
N LYS A 185 2.85 2.62 -23.90
CA LYS A 185 2.89 1.18 -23.72
C LYS A 185 4.29 0.62 -23.89
N SER A 186 4.97 0.98 -24.98
CA SER A 186 6.35 0.56 -25.25
C SER A 186 7.29 0.98 -24.12
N LEU A 187 7.21 2.22 -23.65
CA LEU A 187 8.02 2.74 -22.56
C LEU A 187 7.78 1.94 -21.27
N CYS A 188 6.52 1.69 -20.91
CA CYS A 188 6.16 0.87 -19.76
C CYS A 188 6.74 -0.54 -19.83
N TYR A 189 6.79 -1.14 -21.01
CA TYR A 189 7.29 -2.51 -21.18
C TYR A 189 8.81 -2.60 -21.30
N LYS A 190 9.49 -1.54 -21.71
CA LYS A 190 10.95 -1.43 -21.72
C LYS A 190 11.54 -1.11 -20.35
N THR A 191 10.75 -0.48 -19.47
CA THR A 191 11.20 -0.10 -18.13
C THR A 191 11.00 -1.25 -17.15
N ASP A 192 11.95 -1.43 -16.25
CA ASP A 192 11.84 -2.39 -15.15
C ASP A 192 10.83 -1.92 -14.10
N TRP A 193 9.94 -2.82 -13.72
CA TRP A 193 8.96 -2.60 -12.66
C TRP A 193 9.43 -3.30 -11.40
N ASN A 194 9.65 -2.54 -10.34
CA ASN A 194 10.22 -3.06 -9.12
C ASN A 194 9.13 -3.67 -8.22
N VAL A 195 9.21 -4.99 -8.05
CA VAL A 195 8.42 -5.72 -7.06
C VAL A 195 9.38 -6.45 -6.13
N ASN A 196 9.21 -6.26 -4.83
CA ASN A 196 10.04 -6.90 -3.82
C ASN A 196 9.17 -7.74 -2.88
N ILE A 197 9.59 -8.96 -2.59
CA ILE A 197 8.90 -9.88 -1.67
C ILE A 197 9.87 -10.25 -0.55
N LYS A 198 9.46 -10.00 0.69
CA LYS A 198 10.21 -10.39 1.89
C LYS A 198 9.30 -11.15 2.85
N LYS A 199 9.85 -12.13 3.57
CA LYS A 199 9.15 -12.71 4.71
C LYS A 199 9.04 -11.67 5.81
N THR A 200 7.94 -11.70 6.55
CA THR A 200 7.83 -10.90 7.75
C THR A 200 8.65 -11.55 8.87
N PHE A 201 9.70 -10.85 9.31
CA PHE A 201 10.42 -11.24 10.53
C PHE A 201 9.62 -10.79 11.75
N LYS A 202 9.49 -11.62 12.76
CA LYS A 202 8.77 -11.33 14.02
C LYS A 202 7.24 -11.12 13.86
N GLY A 203 6.63 -11.65 12.78
CA GLY A 203 5.18 -11.62 12.57
C GLY A 203 4.63 -10.37 11.85
N ALA A 204 3.39 -10.49 11.39
CA ALA A 204 2.70 -9.43 10.64
C ALA A 204 2.44 -8.17 11.48
N GLY A 205 2.18 -8.32 12.77
CA GLY A 205 1.96 -7.21 13.70
C GLY A 205 3.13 -6.22 13.75
N GLN A 206 4.37 -6.71 13.70
CA GLN A 206 5.54 -5.83 13.64
C GLN A 206 5.58 -4.97 12.36
N VAL A 207 5.18 -5.55 11.23
CA VAL A 207 5.12 -4.82 9.96
C VAL A 207 3.99 -3.80 9.99
N VAL A 208 2.84 -4.16 10.54
CA VAL A 208 1.72 -3.23 10.73
C VAL A 208 2.12 -2.07 11.65
N LYS A 209 2.79 -2.34 12.77
CA LYS A 209 3.33 -1.31 13.67
C LYS A 209 4.37 -0.43 12.99
N TYR A 210 5.30 -1.02 12.24
CA TYR A 210 6.30 -0.27 11.47
C TYR A 210 5.65 0.63 10.43
N LEU A 211 4.77 0.08 9.60
CA LEU A 211 4.06 0.84 8.58
C LEU A 211 3.11 1.87 9.21
N GLY A 212 2.48 1.52 10.33
CA GLY A 212 1.62 2.41 11.09
C GLY A 212 2.30 3.68 11.60
N ARG A 213 3.61 3.65 11.90
CA ARG A 213 4.38 4.84 12.32
C ARG A 213 4.38 5.96 11.29
N TYR A 214 4.23 5.62 10.03
CA TYR A 214 4.22 6.60 8.94
C TYR A 214 2.81 7.11 8.61
N THR A 215 1.77 6.66 9.34
CA THR A 215 0.36 7.02 9.08
C THR A 215 -0.06 8.39 9.62
N HIS A 216 0.88 9.28 9.96
CA HIS A 216 0.58 10.65 10.36
C HIS A 216 0.11 11.53 9.19
N SER A 217 0.37 11.12 7.96
CA SER A 217 -0.10 11.84 6.78
C SER A 217 -1.55 11.49 6.46
N PRO A 218 -2.42 12.46 6.16
CA PRO A 218 -3.83 12.23 5.80
C PRO A 218 -4.03 11.49 4.47
N ARG A 219 -2.96 11.19 3.76
CA ARG A 219 -2.96 10.51 2.45
C ARG A 219 -2.74 9.00 2.53
N TRP A 220 -2.82 8.41 3.73
CA TRP A 220 -2.69 6.98 3.89
C TRP A 220 -4.03 6.31 3.66
N ILE A 221 -4.12 5.60 2.56
CA ILE A 221 -5.26 4.75 2.24
C ILE A 221 -4.86 3.33 2.60
N ILE A 222 -5.61 2.70 3.50
CA ILE A 222 -5.48 1.29 3.82
C ILE A 222 -6.68 0.59 3.20
N LYS A 223 -6.42 -0.34 2.30
CA LYS A 223 -7.47 -1.19 1.72
C LYS A 223 -7.23 -2.64 2.12
N VAL A 224 -8.25 -3.28 2.64
CA VAL A 224 -8.31 -4.74 2.75
C VAL A 224 -8.96 -5.23 1.48
N VAL A 225 -8.25 -6.07 0.73
CA VAL A 225 -8.76 -6.66 -0.51
C VAL A 225 -8.83 -8.16 -0.28
N ALA A 226 -10.04 -8.68 -0.32
CA ALA A 226 -10.34 -10.11 -0.31
C ALA A 226 -10.47 -10.63 -1.73
#